data_ba3882b7eaafaccba60a606da2b21b2d
#
_entry.id   ba3882b7eaafaccba60a606da2b21b2d
#
_cell.length_a   1.000
_cell.length_b   1.000
_cell.length_c   1.000
_cell.angle_alpha   90.00
_cell.angle_beta   90.00
_cell.angle_gamma   90.00
#
_symmetry.space_group_name_H-M   'P 1'
#
loop_
_entity.id
_entity.type
_entity.pdbx_description
1 polymer ?
#
loop_
_entity_poly.entity_id
_entity_poly.type
_entity_poly.pdbx_seq_one_letter_code
_entity_poly.pdbx_strand_id
1 'polypeptide(L)'
;MTEFKYAVVCVDDDPYILQMLGFQLSKIMDQKCTLIEYFTEPEDAIENIDMLISEQIDIIFIIVDYQMPKMTGAELIREIKLKHTDLRCVMLSGQANSTSVKSLEEDNLLERFLSKPWDEDDLFETLRPLIKAKK
;
A
#
# COMPACT_ATOMS: atom_id res chain seq x y z
N MET A 1 -0.51 -16.83 -21.94
CA MET A 1 -0.97 -16.61 -20.57
C MET A 1 0.02 -15.72 -19.84
N THR A 2 -0.47 -14.66 -19.24
CA THR A 2 0.40 -13.72 -18.53
C THR A 2 0.44 -14.10 -17.05
N GLU A 3 1.62 -14.36 -16.53
CA GLU A 3 1.81 -14.63 -15.12
C GLU A 3 2.42 -13.41 -14.47
N PHE A 4 1.78 -12.95 -13.40
CA PHE A 4 2.31 -11.86 -12.60
C PHE A 4 3.20 -12.43 -11.49
N LYS A 5 4.40 -11.88 -11.36
CA LYS A 5 5.33 -12.24 -10.29
C LYS A 5 5.14 -11.35 -9.08
N TYR A 6 4.69 -10.13 -9.31
CA TYR A 6 4.61 -9.11 -8.29
C TYR A 6 3.23 -8.49 -8.24
N ALA A 7 2.89 -7.94 -7.10
CA ALA A 7 1.67 -7.16 -6.93
C ALA A 7 1.92 -5.95 -6.05
N VAL A 8 1.08 -4.95 -6.26
CA VAL A 8 0.99 -3.75 -5.43
C VAL A 8 -0.48 -3.61 -5.06
N VAL A 9 -0.76 -3.32 -3.80
CA VAL A 9 -2.12 -3.17 -3.31
C VAL A 9 -2.33 -1.74 -2.82
N CYS A 10 -3.41 -1.10 -3.29
CA CYS A 10 -3.77 0.26 -2.91
C CYS A 10 -5.14 0.24 -2.25
N VAL A 11 -5.26 0.80 -1.06
CA VAL A 11 -6.50 0.83 -0.29
C VAL A 11 -6.86 2.26 0.08
N ASP A 12 -7.99 2.74 -0.39
CA ASP A 12 -8.50 4.09 -0.09
C ASP A 12 -9.99 4.10 -0.38
N ASP A 13 -10.79 4.65 0.51
CA ASP A 13 -12.24 4.70 0.31
C ASP A 13 -12.66 5.69 -0.77
N ASP A 14 -11.74 6.54 -1.23
CA ASP A 14 -12.00 7.49 -2.31
C ASP A 14 -11.50 6.92 -3.64
N PRO A 15 -12.41 6.55 -4.56
CA PRO A 15 -11.99 5.98 -5.85
C PRO A 15 -11.17 6.93 -6.71
N TYR A 16 -11.30 8.24 -6.53
CA TYR A 16 -10.48 9.21 -7.27
C TYR A 16 -9.02 9.16 -6.84
N ILE A 17 -8.78 8.93 -5.55
CA ILE A 17 -7.42 8.74 -5.05
C ILE A 17 -6.80 7.49 -5.65
N LEU A 18 -7.57 6.40 -5.70
CA LEU A 18 -7.10 5.16 -6.31
C LEU A 18 -6.79 5.33 -7.78
N GLN A 19 -7.62 6.09 -8.50
CA GLN A 19 -7.38 6.37 -9.91
C GLN A 19 -6.09 7.18 -10.10
N MET A 20 -5.87 8.18 -9.27
CA MET A 20 -4.66 8.98 -9.31
C MET A 20 -3.42 8.14 -9.02
N LEU A 21 -3.48 7.28 -7.99
CA LEU A 21 -2.39 6.37 -7.66
C LEU A 21 -2.07 5.45 -8.83
N GLY A 22 -3.10 4.89 -9.46
CA GLY A 22 -2.92 4.01 -10.61
C GLY A 22 -2.19 4.71 -11.76
N PHE A 23 -2.58 5.95 -12.04
CA PHE A 23 -1.92 6.75 -13.07
C PHE A 23 -0.45 6.99 -12.73
N GLN A 24 -0.17 7.37 -11.49
CA GLN A 24 1.20 7.63 -11.05
C GLN A 24 2.04 6.36 -11.03
N LEU A 25 1.49 5.27 -10.50
CA LEU A 25 2.19 3.99 -10.44
C LEU A 25 2.52 3.45 -11.83
N SER A 26 1.66 3.71 -12.82
CA SER A 26 1.92 3.25 -14.19
C SER A 26 3.21 3.81 -14.77
N LYS A 27 3.70 4.92 -14.21
CA LYS A 27 4.93 5.55 -14.67
C LYS A 27 6.19 4.85 -14.16
N ILE A 28 6.10 4.11 -13.05
CA ILE A 28 7.28 3.51 -12.41
C ILE A 28 7.19 1.99 -12.25
N MET A 29 6.03 1.39 -12.49
CA MET A 29 5.85 -0.05 -12.34
C MET A 29 5.90 -0.75 -13.70
N ASP A 30 6.50 -1.94 -13.72
CA ASP A 30 6.47 -2.79 -14.90
C ASP A 30 5.16 -3.59 -14.88
N GLN A 31 4.18 -3.10 -15.62
CA GLN A 31 2.84 -3.70 -15.61
C GLN A 31 2.77 -5.04 -16.34
N LYS A 32 3.83 -5.45 -17.01
CA LYS A 32 3.89 -6.77 -17.64
C LYS A 32 4.03 -7.88 -16.60
N CYS A 33 4.72 -7.59 -15.50
CA CYS A 33 4.95 -8.57 -14.44
C CYS A 33 4.37 -8.17 -13.10
N THR A 34 3.81 -6.95 -12.97
CA THR A 34 3.29 -6.44 -11.72
C THR A 34 1.81 -6.14 -11.83
N LEU A 35 1.03 -6.77 -10.97
CA LEU A 35 -0.40 -6.55 -10.86
C LEU A 35 -0.64 -5.41 -9.87
N ILE A 36 -1.44 -4.42 -10.26
CA ILE A 36 -1.82 -3.33 -9.37
C ILE A 36 -3.28 -3.52 -9.00
N GLU A 37 -3.55 -3.74 -7.72
CA GLU A 37 -4.89 -3.99 -7.21
C GLU A 37 -5.39 -2.82 -6.39
N TYR A 38 -6.67 -2.48 -6.53
CA TYR A 38 -7.29 -1.32 -5.88
C TYR A 38 -8.49 -1.75 -5.07
N PHE A 39 -8.60 -1.26 -3.84
CA PHE A 39 -9.71 -1.59 -2.95
C PHE A 39 -10.23 -0.36 -2.25
N THR A 40 -11.55 -0.22 -2.21
CA THR A 40 -12.21 0.81 -1.41
C THR A 40 -12.62 0.29 -0.03
N GLU A 41 -12.61 -1.03 0.15
CA GLU A 41 -12.98 -1.69 1.40
C GLU A 41 -11.78 -2.44 1.98
N PRO A 42 -11.40 -2.17 3.24
CA PRO A 42 -10.25 -2.83 3.86
C PRO A 42 -10.35 -4.36 3.90
N GLU A 43 -11.55 -4.88 4.13
CA GLU A 43 -11.75 -6.33 4.21
C GLU A 43 -11.43 -7.03 2.90
N ASP A 44 -11.81 -6.42 1.78
CA ASP A 44 -11.52 -6.96 0.46
C ASP A 44 -10.02 -6.96 0.18
N ALA A 45 -9.33 -5.93 0.67
CA ALA A 45 -7.87 -5.86 0.54
C ALA A 45 -7.20 -6.99 1.31
N ILE A 46 -7.66 -7.26 2.53
CA ILE A 46 -7.10 -8.34 3.36
C ILE A 46 -7.26 -9.69 2.65
N GLU A 47 -8.44 -9.97 2.14
CA GLU A 47 -8.71 -11.22 1.42
C GLU A 47 -7.81 -11.36 0.18
N ASN A 48 -7.66 -10.26 -0.55
CA ASN A 48 -6.83 -10.26 -1.75
C ASN A 48 -5.36 -10.48 -1.42
N ILE A 49 -4.87 -9.85 -0.36
CA ILE A 49 -3.48 -10.03 0.09
C ILE A 49 -3.22 -11.50 0.44
N ASP A 50 -4.13 -12.11 1.21
CA ASP A 50 -4.01 -13.51 1.57
C ASP A 50 -4.00 -14.42 0.33
N MET A 51 -4.85 -14.11 -0.65
CA MET A 51 -4.91 -14.87 -1.89
C MET A 51 -3.62 -14.72 -2.71
N LEU A 52 -3.11 -13.50 -2.85
CA LEU A 52 -1.88 -13.24 -3.61
C LEU A 52 -0.70 -14.00 -3.01
N ILE A 53 -0.59 -13.98 -1.70
CA ILE A 53 0.48 -14.68 -1.01
C ILE A 53 0.34 -16.20 -1.18
N SER A 54 -0.88 -16.72 -1.12
CA SER A 54 -1.12 -18.15 -1.32
C SER A 54 -0.78 -18.59 -2.74
N GLU A 55 -0.88 -17.68 -3.71
CA GLU A 55 -0.52 -17.95 -5.11
C GLU A 55 0.96 -17.66 -5.39
N GLN A 56 1.73 -17.35 -4.36
CA GLN A 56 3.16 -17.06 -4.46
C GLN A 56 3.48 -15.81 -5.29
N ILE A 57 2.57 -14.86 -5.29
CA ILE A 57 2.80 -13.55 -5.91
C ILE A 57 3.43 -12.65 -4.82
N ASP A 58 4.56 -12.05 -5.15
CA ASP A 58 5.30 -11.23 -4.20
C ASP A 58 4.73 -9.81 -4.17
N ILE A 59 4.21 -9.41 -3.02
CA ILE A 59 3.66 -8.06 -2.85
C ILE A 59 4.81 -7.12 -2.54
N ILE A 60 5.04 -6.15 -3.43
CA ILE A 60 6.17 -5.22 -3.30
C ILE A 60 5.90 -4.21 -2.19
N PHE A 61 4.70 -3.64 -2.16
CA PHE A 61 4.27 -2.72 -1.11
C PHE A 61 2.75 -2.60 -1.10
N ILE A 62 2.25 -2.05 -0.02
CA ILE A 62 0.83 -1.75 0.16
C ILE A 62 0.73 -0.27 0.49
N ILE A 63 -0.13 0.46 -0.24
CA ILE A 63 -0.42 1.86 0.04
C ILE A 63 -1.79 1.93 0.69
N VAL A 64 -1.88 2.54 1.86
CA VAL A 64 -3.10 2.56 2.67
C VAL A 64 -3.44 3.99 3.07
N ASP A 65 -4.70 4.39 2.85
CA ASP A 65 -5.23 5.64 3.39
C ASP A 65 -5.50 5.47 4.87
N TYR A 66 -5.21 6.51 5.65
CA TYR A 66 -5.46 6.47 7.08
C TYR A 66 -6.96 6.48 7.41
N GLN A 67 -7.70 7.39 6.80
CA GLN A 67 -9.08 7.66 7.18
C GLN A 67 -10.08 6.92 6.30
N MET A 68 -10.64 5.83 6.83
CA MET A 68 -11.64 5.02 6.16
C MET A 68 -12.81 4.74 7.11
N PRO A 69 -14.04 4.54 6.60
CA PRO A 69 -15.23 4.47 7.46
C PRO A 69 -15.26 3.33 8.47
N LYS A 70 -14.84 2.13 8.07
CA LYS A 70 -14.98 0.94 8.93
C LYS A 70 -13.77 0.65 9.78
N MET A 71 -12.60 1.08 9.33
CA MET A 71 -11.33 0.74 9.94
C MET A 71 -10.32 1.79 9.52
N THR A 72 -9.48 2.24 10.44
CA THR A 72 -8.41 3.16 10.07
C THR A 72 -7.32 2.41 9.32
N GLY A 73 -6.52 3.16 8.53
CA GLY A 73 -5.36 2.57 7.88
C GLY A 73 -4.37 2.00 8.87
N ALA A 74 -4.25 2.60 10.04
CA ALA A 74 -3.38 2.09 11.09
C ALA A 74 -3.84 0.71 11.57
N GLU A 75 -5.13 0.56 11.80
CA GLU A 75 -5.69 -0.74 12.18
C GLU A 75 -5.49 -1.79 11.11
N LEU A 76 -5.68 -1.39 9.85
CA LEU A 76 -5.49 -2.29 8.71
C LEU A 76 -4.04 -2.77 8.62
N ILE A 77 -3.09 -1.85 8.74
CA ILE A 77 -1.66 -2.19 8.68
C ILE A 77 -1.29 -3.15 9.81
N ARG A 78 -1.77 -2.92 11.02
CA ARG A 78 -1.49 -3.82 12.14
C ARG A 78 -2.05 -5.22 11.88
N GLU A 79 -3.26 -5.29 11.34
CA GLU A 79 -3.88 -6.57 11.03
C GLU A 79 -3.12 -7.33 9.94
N ILE A 80 -2.71 -6.62 8.89
CA ILE A 80 -1.90 -7.21 7.82
C ILE A 80 -0.55 -7.71 8.35
N LYS A 81 0.11 -6.91 9.16
CA LYS A 81 1.44 -7.24 9.67
C LYS A 81 1.43 -8.36 10.69
N LEU A 82 0.31 -8.60 11.35
CA LEU A 82 0.18 -9.75 12.25
C LEU A 82 0.32 -11.09 11.50
N LYS A 83 -0.20 -11.14 10.29
CA LYS A 83 -0.13 -12.34 9.45
C LYS A 83 1.10 -12.37 8.55
N HIS A 84 1.50 -11.20 8.05
CA HIS A 84 2.52 -11.08 7.02
C HIS A 84 3.51 -10.00 7.43
N THR A 85 4.44 -10.37 8.30
CA THR A 85 5.37 -9.41 8.92
C THR A 85 6.33 -8.74 7.93
N ASP A 86 6.58 -9.39 6.79
CA ASP A 86 7.52 -8.88 5.79
C ASP A 86 6.94 -7.87 4.82
N LEU A 87 5.62 -7.68 4.85
CA LEU A 87 4.98 -6.74 3.93
C LEU A 87 5.33 -5.30 4.28
N ARG A 88 5.58 -4.50 3.26
CA ARG A 88 5.96 -3.11 3.41
C ARG A 88 4.76 -2.22 3.16
N CYS A 89 4.45 -1.35 4.11
CA CYS A 89 3.26 -0.51 4.06
C CYS A 89 3.64 0.96 4.03
N VAL A 90 2.98 1.70 3.13
CA VAL A 90 3.11 3.15 3.01
C VAL A 90 1.73 3.75 3.29
N MET A 91 1.69 4.79 4.09
CA MET A 91 0.42 5.42 4.47
C MET A 91 0.27 6.80 3.84
N LEU A 92 -0.94 7.08 3.37
CA LEU A 92 -1.34 8.41 2.91
C LEU A 92 -2.33 8.97 3.92
N SER A 93 -2.14 10.21 4.38
CA SER A 93 -3.05 10.78 5.36
C SER A 93 -3.02 12.30 5.35
N GLY A 94 -4.17 12.90 5.61
CA GLY A 94 -4.26 14.33 5.89
C GLY A 94 -3.96 14.67 7.34
N GLN A 95 -3.70 13.66 8.18
CA GLN A 95 -3.50 13.83 9.62
C GLN A 95 -2.13 13.31 10.08
N ALA A 96 -1.10 14.08 9.72
CA ALA A 96 0.29 13.70 9.97
C ALA A 96 0.64 13.47 11.44
N ASN A 97 -0.09 14.11 12.35
CA ASN A 97 0.25 14.12 13.78
C ASN A 97 -0.63 13.20 14.63
N SER A 98 -1.34 12.25 14.02
CA SER A 98 -2.17 11.34 14.81
C SER A 98 -1.30 10.42 15.67
N THR A 99 -1.79 10.10 16.85
CA THR A 99 -1.12 9.17 17.76
C THR A 99 -0.97 7.79 17.12
N SER A 100 -1.97 7.37 16.36
CA SER A 100 -1.97 6.07 15.68
C SER A 100 -0.85 5.94 14.67
N VAL A 101 -0.61 7.01 13.88
CA VAL A 101 0.48 7.00 12.89
C VAL A 101 1.83 6.94 13.58
N LYS A 102 2.01 7.75 14.64
CA LYS A 102 3.26 7.74 15.40
C LYS A 102 3.53 6.38 16.03
N SER A 103 2.49 5.72 16.51
CA SER A 103 2.61 4.38 17.08
C SER A 103 3.09 3.36 16.05
N LEU A 104 2.59 3.44 14.81
CA LEU A 104 3.04 2.57 13.74
C LEU A 104 4.51 2.80 13.43
N GLU A 105 4.95 4.06 13.39
CA GLU A 105 6.34 4.38 13.13
C GLU A 105 7.26 3.86 14.25
N GLU A 106 6.85 4.04 15.50
CA GLU A 106 7.59 3.57 16.66
C GLU A 106 7.72 2.04 16.68
N ASP A 107 6.68 1.34 16.22
CA ASP A 107 6.67 -0.12 16.17
C ASP A 107 7.31 -0.67 14.88
N ASN A 108 7.84 0.20 14.04
CA ASN A 108 8.47 -0.17 12.76
C ASN A 108 7.52 -0.93 11.82
N LEU A 109 6.24 -0.59 11.85
CA LEU A 109 5.22 -1.21 11.00
C LEU A 109 4.97 -0.42 9.73
N LEU A 110 5.52 0.79 9.64
CA LEU A 110 5.30 1.71 8.53
C LEU A 110 6.62 2.07 7.88
N GLU A 111 6.71 1.88 6.55
CA GLU A 111 7.90 2.28 5.80
C GLU A 111 8.00 3.79 5.68
N ARG A 112 6.89 4.43 5.35
CA ARG A 112 6.85 5.87 5.22
C ARG A 112 5.42 6.37 5.28
N PHE A 113 5.29 7.62 5.72
CA PHE A 113 4.05 8.35 5.75
C PHE A 113 4.15 9.50 4.74
N LEU A 114 3.10 9.67 3.93
CA LEU A 114 2.99 10.80 3.01
C LEU A 114 1.74 11.60 3.32
N SER A 115 1.87 12.92 3.39
CA SER A 115 0.74 13.81 3.65
C SER A 115 -0.11 13.99 2.40
N LYS A 116 -1.42 14.04 2.57
CA LYS A 116 -2.34 14.38 1.49
C LYS A 116 -2.54 15.90 1.45
N PRO A 117 -2.48 16.53 0.30
CA PRO A 117 -2.08 15.98 -1.00
C PRO A 117 -0.57 15.74 -1.02
N TRP A 118 -0.16 14.65 -1.67
CA TRP A 118 1.26 14.32 -1.79
C TRP A 118 1.81 14.83 -3.12
N ASP A 119 3.13 14.98 -3.14
CA ASP A 119 3.87 15.32 -4.35
C ASP A 119 4.25 14.00 -5.05
N GLU A 120 4.08 13.93 -6.37
CA GLU A 120 4.42 12.75 -7.14
C GLU A 120 5.89 12.38 -6.96
N ASP A 121 6.78 13.37 -6.89
CA ASP A 121 8.21 13.11 -6.69
C ASP A 121 8.47 12.45 -5.34
N ASP A 122 7.79 12.89 -4.29
CA ASP A 122 7.90 12.28 -2.96
C ASP A 122 7.40 10.85 -2.95
N LEU A 123 6.30 10.60 -3.67
CA LEU A 123 5.77 9.25 -3.81
C LEU A 123 6.79 8.35 -4.49
N PHE A 124 7.36 8.79 -5.60
CA PHE A 124 8.34 8.01 -6.34
C PHE A 124 9.62 7.77 -5.54
N GLU A 125 10.09 8.77 -4.81
CA GLU A 125 11.24 8.63 -3.91
C GLU A 125 11.01 7.56 -2.85
N THR A 126 9.78 7.49 -2.36
CA THR A 126 9.40 6.50 -1.35
C THR A 126 9.36 5.10 -1.95
N LEU A 127 8.77 4.96 -3.14
CA LEU A 127 8.47 3.64 -3.71
C LEU A 127 9.62 3.01 -4.49
N ARG A 128 10.46 3.81 -5.16
CA ARG A 128 11.56 3.26 -5.96
C ARG A 128 12.50 2.34 -5.19
N PRO A 129 12.93 2.67 -3.96
CA PRO A 129 13.76 1.75 -3.20
C PRO A 129 13.07 0.42 -2.91
N LEU A 130 11.75 0.44 -2.68
CA LEU A 130 10.98 -0.77 -2.41
C LEU A 130 10.88 -1.64 -3.66
N ILE A 131 10.66 -1.02 -4.82
CA ILE A 131 10.61 -1.72 -6.10
C ILE A 131 11.98 -2.33 -6.42
N LYS A 132 13.04 -1.55 -6.23
CA LYS A 132 14.40 -1.97 -6.52
C LYS A 132 14.83 -3.16 -5.66
N ALA A 133 14.39 -3.19 -4.42
CA ALA A 133 14.74 -4.26 -3.49
C ALA A 133 14.20 -5.62 -3.92
N LYS A 134 13.15 -5.65 -4.77
CA LYS A 134 12.53 -6.88 -5.23
C LYS A 134 13.08 -7.39 -6.56
N LYS A 135 13.88 -6.60 -7.23
CA LYS A 135 14.43 -7.01 -8.54
C LYS A 135 15.80 -7.63 -8.46
#